data_213038dfb5822022f047894f4de09951
#
_entry.id   213038dfb5822022f047894f4de09951
#
_cell.length_a   1.000
_cell.length_b   1.000
_cell.length_c   1.000
_cell.angle_alpha   90.00
_cell.angle_beta   90.00
_cell.angle_gamma   90.00
#
_symmetry.space_group_name_H-M   'P 1'
#
loop_
_entity.id
_entity.type
_entity.pdbx_description
1 polymer ?
#
loop_
_entity_poly.entity_id
_entity_poly.type
_entity_poly.pdbx_seq_one_letter_code
_entity_poly.pdbx_strand_id
1 'polypeptide(L)'
;MATKLKFGLLLPHFCEYASTQSCIEGAKKAEAYGFDSVWIRDHLVFEPHGMEGEDNTHIEGLLILAAISSVCKKLILGTGTMISHRHPIHLAQAMAGLSTMCDSNIIMGLGLGTFPHEFEAAGHTKTTLQDRANIAKVNAQLCRRFWAGEKITYKDEYYDFKDVELKPTPRKKIPIWY
;
A
#
# COMPACT_ATOMS: atom_id res chain seq x y z
N MET A 1 -24.23 4.47 20.60
CA MET A 1 -24.32 3.20 19.83
C MET A 1 -22.96 2.52 19.92
N ALA A 2 -22.91 1.24 20.30
CA ALA A 2 -21.65 0.50 20.33
C ALA A 2 -21.13 0.36 18.87
N THR A 3 -19.87 0.72 18.66
CA THR A 3 -19.22 0.57 17.36
C THR A 3 -19.05 -0.92 17.08
N LYS A 4 -19.65 -1.43 16.00
CA LYS A 4 -19.48 -2.84 15.60
C LYS A 4 -18.01 -3.08 15.29
N LEU A 5 -17.42 -4.12 15.87
CA LEU A 5 -16.06 -4.57 15.52
C LEU A 5 -15.99 -4.94 14.06
N LYS A 6 -14.88 -4.62 13.42
CA LYS A 6 -14.57 -4.97 12.04
C LYS A 6 -13.39 -5.91 12.00
N PHE A 7 -13.44 -6.89 11.12
CA PHE A 7 -12.41 -7.91 10.96
C PHE A 7 -11.78 -7.82 9.59
N GLY A 8 -10.45 -7.84 9.55
CA GLY A 8 -9.68 -7.89 8.32
C GLY A 8 -8.80 -9.13 8.26
N LEU A 9 -8.54 -9.63 7.07
CA LEU A 9 -7.67 -10.76 6.81
C LEU A 9 -6.42 -10.29 6.08
N LEU A 10 -5.23 -10.61 6.60
CA LEU A 10 -3.97 -10.45 5.89
C LEU A 10 -3.81 -11.63 4.91
N LEU A 11 -3.51 -11.31 3.65
CA LEU A 11 -3.42 -12.31 2.59
C LEU A 11 -2.00 -12.89 2.48
N PRO A 12 -1.86 -14.19 2.17
CA PRO A 12 -0.57 -14.86 2.06
C PRO A 12 0.03 -14.65 0.66
N HIS A 13 0.53 -13.46 0.36
CA HIS A 13 1.19 -13.17 -0.90
C HIS A 13 2.72 -13.19 -0.80
N PHE A 14 3.25 -13.80 0.26
CA PHE A 14 4.67 -13.88 0.59
C PHE A 14 5.02 -15.25 1.16
N CYS A 15 6.31 -15.60 1.17
CA CYS A 15 6.89 -16.88 1.59
C CYS A 15 6.40 -18.08 0.76
N GLU A 16 6.61 -19.28 1.25
CA GLU A 16 6.22 -20.56 0.61
C GLU A 16 4.73 -20.67 0.26
N TYR A 17 3.87 -19.87 0.93
CA TYR A 17 2.42 -19.84 0.66
C TYR A 17 2.02 -18.79 -0.38
N ALA A 18 3.00 -18.07 -0.96
CA ALA A 18 2.73 -17.01 -1.94
C ALA A 18 2.05 -17.56 -3.20
N SER A 19 0.80 -17.18 -3.39
CA SER A 19 0.01 -17.60 -4.55
C SER A 19 -1.05 -16.57 -4.88
N THR A 20 -1.03 -16.06 -6.11
CA THR A 20 -2.07 -15.14 -6.61
C THR A 20 -3.44 -15.79 -6.54
N GLN A 21 -3.54 -17.06 -6.95
CA GLN A 21 -4.80 -17.81 -6.91
C GLN A 21 -5.33 -17.96 -5.47
N SER A 22 -4.45 -18.31 -4.51
CA SER A 22 -4.83 -18.45 -3.11
C SER A 22 -5.29 -17.12 -2.50
N CYS A 23 -4.66 -16.00 -2.87
CA CYS A 23 -5.07 -14.67 -2.43
C CYS A 23 -6.47 -14.31 -2.97
N ILE A 24 -6.74 -14.56 -4.26
CA ILE A 24 -8.03 -14.28 -4.88
C ILE A 24 -9.14 -15.15 -4.25
N GLU A 25 -8.91 -16.46 -4.12
CA GLU A 25 -9.90 -17.37 -3.52
C GLU A 25 -10.09 -17.09 -2.01
N GLY A 26 -9.00 -16.75 -1.30
CA GLY A 26 -9.06 -16.32 0.09
C GLY A 26 -9.90 -15.06 0.27
N ALA A 27 -9.76 -14.07 -0.61
CA ALA A 27 -10.54 -12.84 -0.59
C ALA A 27 -12.04 -13.11 -0.86
N LYS A 28 -12.37 -13.97 -1.84
CA LYS A 28 -13.76 -14.38 -2.11
C LYS A 28 -14.40 -15.07 -0.89
N LYS A 29 -13.65 -15.97 -0.23
CA LYS A 29 -14.11 -16.63 1.00
C LYS A 29 -14.28 -15.63 2.14
N ALA A 30 -13.33 -14.69 2.32
CA ALA A 30 -13.44 -13.64 3.33
C ALA A 30 -14.71 -12.81 3.11
N GLU A 31 -15.00 -12.39 1.87
CA GLU A 31 -16.23 -11.67 1.54
C GLU A 31 -17.49 -12.49 1.87
N ALA A 32 -17.50 -13.76 1.50
CA ALA A 32 -18.62 -14.65 1.75
C ALA A 32 -18.86 -14.92 3.25
N TYR A 33 -17.79 -14.97 4.06
CA TYR A 33 -17.86 -15.17 5.50
C TYR A 33 -18.10 -13.87 6.29
N GLY A 34 -18.20 -12.72 5.61
CA GLY A 34 -18.55 -11.45 6.24
C GLY A 34 -17.38 -10.71 6.89
N PHE A 35 -16.15 -10.96 6.46
CA PHE A 35 -15.03 -10.09 6.78
C PHE A 35 -15.25 -8.71 6.17
N ASP A 36 -14.75 -7.67 6.85
CA ASP A 36 -14.89 -6.28 6.41
C ASP A 36 -13.80 -5.87 5.41
N SER A 37 -12.62 -6.50 5.48
CA SER A 37 -11.44 -6.08 4.70
C SER A 37 -10.45 -7.20 4.45
N VAL A 38 -9.63 -7.03 3.40
CA VAL A 38 -8.40 -7.80 3.17
C VAL A 38 -7.21 -6.86 3.04
N TRP A 39 -6.04 -7.35 3.47
CA TRP A 39 -4.83 -6.55 3.62
C TRP A 39 -3.64 -7.24 2.98
N ILE A 40 -2.72 -6.43 2.45
CA ILE A 40 -1.43 -6.89 1.93
C ILE A 40 -0.29 -6.20 2.70
N ARG A 41 0.89 -6.80 2.65
CA ARG A 41 2.16 -6.21 3.08
C ARG A 41 2.86 -5.56 1.90
N ASP A 42 3.91 -4.82 2.19
CA ASP A 42 4.76 -4.20 1.19
C ASP A 42 6.23 -4.45 1.52
N HIS A 43 6.95 -4.97 0.55
CA HIS A 43 8.40 -5.11 0.56
C HIS A 43 8.95 -4.85 -0.84
N LEU A 44 10.07 -4.16 -0.95
CA LEU A 44 10.80 -4.03 -2.19
C LEU A 44 11.76 -5.21 -2.39
N VAL A 45 12.48 -5.55 -1.31
CA VAL A 45 13.37 -6.70 -1.23
C VAL A 45 12.99 -7.47 0.02
N PHE A 46 12.16 -8.51 -0.15
CA PHE A 46 11.65 -9.26 0.97
C PHE A 46 12.71 -10.21 1.53
N GLU A 47 12.96 -10.09 2.81
CA GLU A 47 13.75 -11.04 3.58
C GLU A 47 12.87 -11.63 4.69
N PRO A 48 12.65 -12.97 4.71
CA PRO A 48 11.85 -13.61 5.75
C PRO A 48 12.38 -13.33 7.14
N HIS A 49 11.49 -13.15 8.10
CA HIS A 49 11.86 -12.88 9.49
C HIS A 49 10.84 -13.46 10.48
N GLY A 50 11.29 -13.74 11.68
CA GLY A 50 10.44 -14.34 12.71
C GLY A 50 10.02 -15.76 12.36
N MET A 51 8.73 -16.04 12.17
CA MET A 51 8.16 -17.35 11.86
C MET A 51 7.88 -17.57 10.37
N GLU A 52 8.44 -16.78 9.47
CA GLU A 52 8.10 -16.76 8.04
C GLU A 52 8.90 -17.80 7.22
N GLY A 53 9.71 -18.64 7.84
CA GLY A 53 10.52 -19.62 7.11
C GLY A 53 11.72 -19.00 6.41
N GLU A 54 12.17 -19.59 5.29
CA GLU A 54 13.37 -19.18 4.55
C GLU A 54 13.07 -18.70 3.12
N ASP A 55 11.83 -18.86 2.63
CA ASP A 55 11.43 -18.50 1.28
C ASP A 55 11.22 -16.99 1.16
N ASN A 56 12.00 -16.34 0.31
CA ASN A 56 11.93 -14.89 0.06
C ASN A 56 10.95 -14.49 -1.05
N THR A 57 10.06 -15.37 -1.47
CA THR A 57 9.02 -15.04 -2.44
C THR A 57 8.12 -13.94 -1.89
N HIS A 58 7.94 -12.89 -2.67
CA HIS A 58 7.00 -11.82 -2.39
C HIS A 58 6.32 -11.36 -3.67
N ILE A 59 4.99 -11.52 -3.74
CA ILE A 59 4.19 -11.04 -4.86
C ILE A 59 3.80 -9.59 -4.55
N GLU A 60 3.99 -8.69 -5.51
CA GLU A 60 3.69 -7.27 -5.33
C GLU A 60 2.23 -7.06 -4.87
N GLY A 61 2.06 -6.45 -3.70
CA GLY A 61 0.78 -6.41 -3.01
C GLY A 61 -0.30 -5.61 -3.73
N LEU A 62 0.06 -4.49 -4.38
CA LEU A 62 -0.93 -3.70 -5.12
C LEU A 62 -1.48 -4.44 -6.34
N LEU A 63 -0.68 -5.31 -6.98
CA LEU A 63 -1.17 -6.19 -8.05
C LEU A 63 -2.16 -7.23 -7.52
N ILE A 64 -1.93 -7.77 -6.33
CA ILE A 64 -2.89 -8.66 -5.66
C ILE A 64 -4.19 -7.91 -5.37
N LEU A 65 -4.14 -6.70 -4.81
CA LEU A 65 -5.35 -5.91 -4.56
C LEU A 65 -6.09 -5.54 -5.86
N ALA A 66 -5.36 -5.26 -6.94
CA ALA A 66 -5.96 -5.01 -8.25
C ALA A 66 -6.71 -6.23 -8.78
N ALA A 67 -6.12 -7.43 -8.67
CA ALA A 67 -6.78 -8.67 -9.07
C ALA A 67 -8.05 -8.92 -8.23
N ILE A 68 -7.98 -8.72 -6.90
CA ILE A 68 -9.12 -8.91 -6.00
C ILE A 68 -10.24 -7.90 -6.29
N SER A 69 -9.91 -6.65 -6.63
CA SER A 69 -10.91 -5.61 -6.94
C SER A 69 -11.84 -5.98 -8.09
N SER A 70 -11.38 -6.85 -9.00
CA SER A 70 -12.19 -7.34 -10.12
C SER A 70 -13.28 -8.35 -9.71
N VAL A 71 -13.05 -9.09 -8.61
CA VAL A 71 -13.90 -10.22 -8.19
C VAL A 71 -14.63 -9.98 -6.86
N CYS A 72 -14.11 -9.15 -5.96
CA CYS A 72 -14.73 -8.79 -4.68
C CYS A 72 -15.21 -7.34 -4.72
N LYS A 73 -16.46 -7.09 -4.31
CA LYS A 73 -17.10 -5.78 -4.46
C LYS A 73 -17.39 -5.08 -3.13
N LYS A 74 -17.36 -5.81 -2.02
CA LYS A 74 -17.73 -5.30 -0.69
C LYS A 74 -16.54 -5.12 0.23
N LEU A 75 -15.47 -5.91 0.05
CA LEU A 75 -14.28 -5.85 0.90
C LEU A 75 -13.55 -4.52 0.77
N ILE A 76 -13.22 -3.93 1.90
CA ILE A 76 -12.24 -2.84 1.94
C ILE A 76 -10.87 -3.43 1.58
N LEU A 77 -10.17 -2.78 0.66
CA LEU A 77 -8.81 -3.18 0.27
C LEU A 77 -7.80 -2.34 1.05
N GLY A 78 -7.00 -2.99 1.87
CA GLY A 78 -6.06 -2.32 2.76
C GLY A 78 -4.60 -2.67 2.49
N THR A 79 -3.72 -1.74 2.79
CA THR A 79 -2.27 -2.00 2.85
C THR A 79 -1.79 -1.91 4.28
N GLY A 80 -1.14 -2.94 4.75
CA GLY A 80 -0.65 -3.02 6.12
C GLY A 80 0.82 -3.43 6.19
N THR A 81 1.72 -2.52 5.81
CA THR A 81 1.61 -1.12 5.33
C THR A 81 2.40 -0.91 4.04
N MET A 82 2.07 0.11 3.24
CA MET A 82 2.99 0.59 2.19
C MET A 82 4.21 1.21 2.86
N ILE A 83 5.38 0.95 2.32
CA ILE A 83 6.63 1.45 2.91
C ILE A 83 7.06 2.76 2.25
N SER A 84 7.58 3.67 3.06
CA SER A 84 7.92 5.02 2.63
C SER A 84 9.10 5.13 1.66
N HIS A 85 9.82 4.01 1.36
CA HIS A 85 10.82 3.98 0.29
C HIS A 85 10.21 4.19 -1.11
N ARG A 86 8.90 3.96 -1.28
CA ARG A 86 8.21 4.21 -2.55
C ARG A 86 8.11 5.70 -2.84
N HIS A 87 8.48 6.09 -4.06
CA HIS A 87 8.36 7.47 -4.50
C HIS A 87 6.89 7.94 -4.45
N PRO A 88 6.58 9.14 -3.89
CA PRO A 88 5.21 9.58 -3.66
C PRO A 88 4.37 9.72 -4.94
N ILE A 89 4.98 10.04 -6.08
CA ILE A 89 4.29 10.09 -7.38
C ILE A 89 3.79 8.70 -7.77
N HIS A 90 4.65 7.67 -7.69
CA HIS A 90 4.26 6.30 -8.01
C HIS A 90 3.20 5.77 -7.05
N LEU A 91 3.37 6.04 -5.76
CA LEU A 91 2.42 5.62 -4.73
C LEU A 91 1.05 6.26 -4.94
N ALA A 92 1.01 7.58 -5.15
CA ALA A 92 -0.22 8.31 -5.40
C ALA A 92 -0.94 7.82 -6.68
N GLN A 93 -0.18 7.59 -7.76
CA GLN A 93 -0.70 7.10 -9.03
C GLN A 93 -1.28 5.69 -8.90
N ALA A 94 -0.54 4.76 -8.26
CA ALA A 94 -0.98 3.39 -8.09
C ALA A 94 -2.26 3.28 -7.24
N MET A 95 -2.33 4.00 -6.13
CA MET A 95 -3.52 4.04 -5.26
C MET A 95 -4.71 4.69 -5.96
N ALA A 96 -4.49 5.75 -6.73
CA ALA A 96 -5.56 6.37 -7.54
C ALA A 96 -6.05 5.40 -8.63
N GLY A 97 -5.13 4.71 -9.32
CA GLY A 97 -5.47 3.67 -10.30
C GLY A 97 -6.28 2.54 -9.69
N LEU A 98 -5.85 2.00 -8.55
CA LEU A 98 -6.61 0.98 -7.82
C LEU A 98 -8.02 1.46 -7.46
N SER A 99 -8.17 2.73 -7.07
CA SER A 99 -9.48 3.34 -6.77
C SER A 99 -10.42 3.34 -7.98
N THR A 100 -9.91 3.36 -9.22
CA THR A 100 -10.77 3.27 -10.41
C THR A 100 -11.31 1.87 -10.67
N MET A 101 -10.61 0.85 -10.17
CA MET A 101 -10.95 -0.57 -10.32
C MET A 101 -11.85 -1.08 -9.18
N CYS A 102 -11.85 -0.39 -8.04
CA CYS A 102 -12.49 -0.84 -6.81
C CYS A 102 -13.84 -0.13 -6.58
N ASP A 103 -14.91 -0.90 -6.41
CA ASP A 103 -16.23 -0.34 -6.06
C ASP A 103 -16.35 -0.07 -4.55
N SER A 104 -15.56 -0.75 -3.71
CA SER A 104 -15.54 -0.56 -2.27
C SER A 104 -14.56 0.57 -1.84
N ASN A 105 -14.18 0.62 -0.59
CA ASN A 105 -13.22 1.59 -0.08
C ASN A 105 -11.80 1.02 -0.09
N ILE A 106 -10.82 1.93 -0.15
CA ILE A 106 -9.41 1.59 -0.01
C ILE A 106 -8.88 2.30 1.23
N ILE A 107 -7.99 1.64 1.95
CA ILE A 107 -7.24 2.23 3.07
C ILE A 107 -5.75 2.07 2.77
N MET A 108 -5.02 3.18 2.75
CA MET A 108 -3.57 3.15 2.65
C MET A 108 -2.96 3.21 4.05
N GLY A 109 -2.51 2.07 4.59
CA GLY A 109 -1.57 2.08 5.71
C GLY A 109 -0.20 2.50 5.17
N LEU A 110 0.46 3.41 5.84
CA LEU A 110 1.78 3.92 5.49
C LEU A 110 2.74 3.72 6.65
N GLY A 111 3.76 2.91 6.45
CA GLY A 111 4.76 2.55 7.44
C GLY A 111 6.12 3.18 7.17
N LEU A 112 6.94 3.23 8.23
CA LEU A 112 8.32 3.71 8.13
C LEU A 112 9.25 2.70 7.46
N GLY A 113 8.85 1.42 7.41
CA GLY A 113 9.71 0.31 7.02
C GLY A 113 10.69 -0.09 8.14
N THR A 114 10.93 -1.40 8.24
CA THR A 114 11.82 -1.96 9.27
C THR A 114 13.26 -2.07 8.75
N PHE A 115 13.41 -2.37 7.47
CA PHE A 115 14.69 -2.81 6.88
C PHE A 115 15.39 -1.68 6.12
N PRO A 116 16.58 -1.22 6.58
CA PRO A 116 17.34 -0.19 5.88
C PRO A 116 17.74 -0.58 4.45
N HIS A 117 18.06 -1.84 4.19
CA HIS A 117 18.48 -2.33 2.88
C HIS A 117 17.43 -2.11 1.78
N GLU A 118 16.13 -2.11 2.12
CA GLU A 118 15.09 -1.80 1.15
C GLU A 118 15.12 -0.33 0.70
N PHE A 119 15.47 0.58 1.61
CA PHE A 119 15.65 2.00 1.29
C PHE A 119 16.88 2.23 0.43
N GLU A 120 17.99 1.55 0.75
CA GLU A 120 19.22 1.59 -0.05
C GLU A 120 18.97 1.04 -1.46
N ALA A 121 18.27 -0.10 -1.56
CA ALA A 121 17.86 -0.68 -2.84
C ALA A 121 16.93 0.26 -3.65
N ALA A 122 16.11 1.05 -2.97
CA ALA A 122 15.27 2.08 -3.59
C ALA A 122 16.04 3.37 -3.97
N GLY A 123 17.34 3.43 -3.68
CA GLY A 123 18.19 4.58 -4.01
C GLY A 123 18.19 5.70 -2.95
N HIS A 124 17.64 5.46 -1.76
CA HIS A 124 17.72 6.42 -0.67
C HIS A 124 19.10 6.38 -0.01
N THR A 125 19.72 7.55 0.15
CA THR A 125 21.02 7.68 0.82
C THR A 125 20.90 8.00 2.30
N LYS A 126 19.70 8.39 2.75
CA LYS A 126 19.35 8.71 4.13
C LYS A 126 18.33 7.69 4.62
N THR A 127 18.73 6.83 5.55
CA THR A 127 17.95 5.66 5.96
C THR A 127 17.76 5.54 7.47
N THR A 128 18.13 6.57 8.24
CA THR A 128 17.86 6.57 9.68
C THR A 128 16.34 6.50 9.94
N LEU A 129 15.96 6.05 11.12
CA LEU A 129 14.53 6.01 11.49
C LEU A 129 13.86 7.39 11.39
N GLN A 130 14.61 8.46 11.72
CA GLN A 130 14.10 9.83 11.59
C GLN A 130 13.92 10.24 10.12
N ASP A 131 14.88 9.90 9.24
CA ASP A 131 14.74 10.14 7.80
C ASP A 131 13.53 9.43 7.24
N ARG A 132 13.35 8.14 7.57
CA ARG A 132 12.19 7.35 7.15
C ARG A 132 10.88 7.94 7.64
N ALA A 133 10.84 8.47 8.86
CA ALA A 133 9.67 9.16 9.39
C ALA A 133 9.36 10.47 8.62
N ASN A 134 10.40 11.24 8.30
CA ASN A 134 10.25 12.45 7.50
C ASN A 134 9.76 12.13 6.09
N ILE A 135 10.35 11.12 5.43
CA ILE A 135 9.92 10.64 4.11
C ILE A 135 8.45 10.20 4.14
N ALA A 136 8.05 9.40 5.14
CA ALA A 136 6.66 8.96 5.27
C ALA A 136 5.68 10.14 5.42
N LYS A 137 6.05 11.14 6.23
CA LYS A 137 5.26 12.37 6.39
C LYS A 137 5.10 13.11 5.06
N VAL A 138 6.21 13.30 4.33
CA VAL A 138 6.21 13.97 3.01
C VAL A 138 5.38 13.16 2.01
N ASN A 139 5.56 11.85 1.95
CA ASN A 139 4.78 10.98 1.07
C ASN A 139 3.28 11.10 1.33
N ALA A 140 2.86 11.09 2.59
CA ALA A 140 1.45 11.25 2.94
C ALA A 140 0.88 12.61 2.51
N GLN A 141 1.65 13.69 2.69
CA GLN A 141 1.25 15.03 2.29
C GLN A 141 1.12 15.13 0.76
N LEU A 142 2.12 14.66 0.02
CA LEU A 142 2.13 14.69 -1.44
C LEU A 142 1.03 13.81 -2.03
N CYS A 143 0.80 12.61 -1.51
CA CYS A 143 -0.32 11.77 -1.95
C CYS A 143 -1.67 12.49 -1.80
N ARG A 144 -1.94 13.11 -0.64
CA ARG A 144 -3.19 13.86 -0.43
C ARG A 144 -3.37 14.99 -1.43
N ARG A 145 -2.29 15.73 -1.75
CA ARG A 145 -2.30 16.83 -2.71
C ARG A 145 -2.53 16.34 -4.14
N PHE A 146 -1.83 15.28 -4.56
CA PHE A 146 -2.06 14.64 -5.86
C PHE A 146 -3.50 14.12 -6.00
N TRP A 147 -4.04 13.49 -4.94
CA TRP A 147 -5.43 13.00 -4.95
C TRP A 147 -6.47 14.12 -4.95
N ALA A 148 -6.10 15.32 -4.48
CA ALA A 148 -6.92 16.51 -4.63
C ALA A 148 -6.87 17.12 -6.05
N GLY A 149 -6.02 16.57 -6.94
CA GLY A 149 -5.86 17.04 -8.32
C GLY A 149 -4.94 18.24 -8.46
N GLU A 150 -4.10 18.51 -7.46
CA GLU A 150 -3.15 19.62 -7.53
C GLU A 150 -2.03 19.33 -8.55
N LYS A 151 -1.62 20.38 -9.26
CA LYS A 151 -0.36 20.42 -10.00
C LYS A 151 0.75 20.86 -9.04
N ILE A 152 1.74 20.01 -8.80
CA ILE A 152 2.72 20.19 -7.73
C ILE A 152 4.13 20.42 -8.29
N THR A 153 4.75 21.49 -7.83
CA THR A 153 6.20 21.66 -7.83
C THR A 153 6.67 21.46 -6.40
N TYR A 154 7.64 20.60 -6.19
CA TYR A 154 8.15 20.27 -4.86
C TYR A 154 9.67 20.08 -4.88
N LYS A 155 10.33 20.59 -3.84
CA LYS A 155 11.75 20.41 -3.61
C LYS A 155 12.04 20.36 -2.12
N ASP A 156 12.70 19.30 -1.69
CA ASP A 156 13.30 19.15 -0.36
C ASP A 156 14.60 18.32 -0.45
N GLU A 157 15.05 17.77 0.65
CA GLU A 157 16.22 16.90 0.69
C GLU A 157 15.97 15.47 0.17
N TYR A 158 14.70 15.08 -0.03
CA TYR A 158 14.29 13.74 -0.47
C TYR A 158 13.78 13.72 -1.91
N TYR A 159 13.13 14.81 -2.35
CA TYR A 159 12.47 14.87 -3.65
C TYR A 159 12.68 16.22 -4.33
N ASP A 160 12.86 16.18 -5.64
CA ASP A 160 12.94 17.37 -6.51
C ASP A 160 12.17 17.09 -7.80
N PHE A 161 11.00 17.74 -7.98
CA PHE A 161 10.22 17.62 -9.20
C PHE A 161 9.37 18.89 -9.46
N LYS A 162 9.03 19.11 -10.72
CA LYS A 162 8.36 20.35 -11.14
C LYS A 162 7.13 20.05 -11.99
N ASP A 163 6.05 20.82 -11.72
CA ASP A 163 4.83 20.87 -12.53
C ASP A 163 4.17 19.50 -12.77
N VAL A 164 4.21 18.60 -11.77
CA VAL A 164 3.61 17.27 -11.86
C VAL A 164 2.14 17.33 -11.48
N GLU A 165 1.28 16.80 -12.35
CA GLU A 165 -0.14 16.56 -12.11
C GLU A 165 -0.44 15.08 -12.38
N LEU A 166 -1.28 14.45 -11.55
CA LEU A 166 -1.65 13.05 -11.71
C LEU A 166 -3.14 12.91 -12.04
N LYS A 167 -3.43 12.08 -13.03
CA LYS A 167 -4.78 11.62 -13.39
C LYS A 167 -4.77 10.10 -13.60
N PRO A 168 -5.85 9.40 -13.24
CA PRO A 168 -7.06 9.93 -12.59
C PRO A 168 -6.83 10.29 -11.11
N THR A 169 -7.71 11.09 -10.53
CA THR A 169 -7.82 11.21 -9.07
C THR A 169 -8.68 10.09 -8.51
N PRO A 170 -8.54 9.72 -7.21
CA PRO A 170 -9.35 8.66 -6.62
C PRO A 170 -10.85 8.96 -6.69
N ARG A 171 -11.65 7.92 -6.98
CA ARG A 171 -13.13 8.02 -6.99
C ARG A 171 -13.72 8.34 -5.61
N LYS A 172 -13.05 7.88 -4.54
CA LYS A 172 -13.42 8.07 -3.14
C LYS A 172 -12.19 8.51 -2.36
N LYS A 173 -12.40 9.20 -1.24
CA LYS A 173 -11.33 9.55 -0.31
C LYS A 173 -10.61 8.28 0.15
N ILE A 174 -9.28 8.26 0.03
CA ILE A 174 -8.41 7.21 0.54
C ILE A 174 -7.87 7.66 1.91
N PRO A 175 -8.33 7.06 3.02
CA PRO A 175 -7.73 7.28 4.33
C PRO A 175 -6.27 6.81 4.35
N ILE A 176 -5.41 7.59 5.02
CA ILE A 176 -4.04 7.18 5.32
C ILE A 176 -3.97 6.86 6.81
N TRP A 177 -3.57 5.63 7.12
CA TRP A 177 -3.35 5.15 8.50
C TRP A 177 -1.85 5.00 8.75
N TYR A 178 -1.42 5.27 10.00
CA TYR A 178 -0.02 5.17 10.44
C TYR A 178 0.11 4.16 11.57
#